data_02bc22bcfefcda9122e9bf566c01aa8a
#
_entry.id   02bc22bcfefcda9122e9bf566c01aa8a
#
_cell.length_a   1.000
_cell.length_b   1.000
_cell.length_c   1.000
_cell.angle_alpha   90.00
_cell.angle_beta   90.00
_cell.angle_gamma   90.00
#
_symmetry.space_group_name_H-M   'P 1'
#
loop_
_entity.id
_entity.type
_entity.pdbx_description
1 polymer ?
#
loop_
_entity_poly.entity_id
_entity_poly.type
_entity_poly.pdbx_seq_one_letter_code
_entity_poly.pdbx_strand_id
1 'polypeptide(L)'
;MDFSDGSAICYEDLRFEDRQSYALLGASGCGKTTLLNLLAGILTPGAGSVEIDGRDLTRLSQRERDAFRIKRIGYIFQDFKLLEEMTVADNINLLRLEGVDTSGMDALLERLGILRLKNRRVRRLSGGEKQRVAIARALIKRPALILADEPTGNLNFETGERVVAQLIENADGGTLIAVTHDERLAPRFDRVLDMNAVARFEAGGEAKGRV
;
A
#
# COMPACT_ATOMS: atom_id res chain seq x y z
N MET A 1 2.06 16.07 9.66
CA MET A 1 2.20 16.35 8.21
C MET A 1 1.53 17.67 7.93
N ASP A 2 2.26 18.65 7.43
CA ASP A 2 1.75 19.98 7.16
C ASP A 2 1.35 20.10 5.69
N PHE A 3 0.19 20.70 5.42
CA PHE A 3 -0.31 20.96 4.07
C PHE A 3 -0.02 22.41 3.67
N SER A 4 -0.11 22.68 2.37
CA SER A 4 0.18 24.02 1.80
C SER A 4 -0.76 25.13 2.27
N ASP A 5 -1.92 24.78 2.82
CA ASP A 5 -2.91 25.68 3.42
C ASP A 5 -2.66 25.94 4.92
N GLY A 6 -1.57 25.43 5.47
CA GLY A 6 -1.22 25.53 6.88
C GLY A 6 -1.94 24.55 7.79
N SER A 7 -2.83 23.71 7.27
CA SER A 7 -3.42 22.62 8.05
C SER A 7 -2.40 21.50 8.27
N ALA A 8 -2.57 20.74 9.34
CA ALA A 8 -1.75 19.58 9.63
C ALA A 8 -2.60 18.35 9.95
N ILE A 9 -2.09 17.18 9.63
CA ILE A 9 -2.64 15.93 10.11
C ILE A 9 -1.66 15.28 11.10
N CYS A 10 -2.16 14.94 12.27
CA CYS A 10 -1.44 14.26 13.33
C CYS A 10 -2.03 12.86 13.51
N TYR A 11 -1.17 11.86 13.69
CA TYR A 11 -1.55 10.51 14.04
C TYR A 11 -1.10 10.22 15.46
N GLU A 12 -1.91 9.46 16.21
CA GLU A 12 -1.47 8.90 17.49
C GLU A 12 -0.33 7.88 17.26
N ASP A 13 0.34 7.47 18.32
CA ASP A 13 1.36 6.44 18.24
C ASP A 13 0.72 5.12 17.81
N LEU A 14 1.04 4.68 16.60
CA LEU A 14 0.52 3.45 16.00
C LEU A 14 1.59 2.37 16.04
N ARG A 15 1.19 1.17 16.46
CA ARG A 15 2.05 -0.01 16.40
C ARG A 15 1.32 -1.11 15.65
N PHE A 16 1.98 -1.63 14.62
CA PHE A 16 1.54 -2.77 13.84
C PHE A 16 2.42 -3.98 14.18
N GLU A 17 1.78 -5.06 14.59
CA GLU A 17 2.47 -6.31 14.90
C GLU A 17 2.85 -7.04 13.61
N ASP A 18 3.99 -7.71 13.62
CA ASP A 18 4.49 -8.45 12.47
C ASP A 18 3.53 -9.57 12.05
N ARG A 19 3.43 -9.80 10.75
CA ARG A 19 2.65 -10.88 10.15
C ARG A 19 1.15 -10.82 10.41
N GLN A 20 0.64 -9.68 10.80
CA GLN A 20 -0.79 -9.43 10.97
C GLN A 20 -1.34 -8.66 9.76
N SER A 21 -2.62 -8.84 9.50
CA SER A 21 -3.37 -8.06 8.52
C SER A 21 -4.24 -7.02 9.20
N TYR A 22 -4.16 -5.77 8.75
CA TYR A 22 -4.89 -4.63 9.29
C TYR A 22 -5.81 -4.02 8.26
N ALA A 23 -7.08 -3.81 8.61
CA ALA A 23 -7.98 -2.93 7.87
C ALA A 23 -8.01 -1.56 8.55
N LEU A 24 -7.66 -0.50 7.81
CA LEU A 24 -7.82 0.89 8.24
C LEU A 24 -9.12 1.42 7.64
N LEU A 25 -10.14 1.58 8.48
CA LEU A 25 -11.45 2.10 8.09
C LEU A 25 -11.55 3.61 8.33
N GLY A 26 -12.32 4.29 7.51
CA GLY A 26 -12.60 5.71 7.70
C GLY A 26 -13.15 6.37 6.44
N ALA A 27 -13.77 7.52 6.60
CA ALA A 27 -14.33 8.30 5.51
C ALA A 27 -13.26 8.78 4.52
N SER A 28 -13.69 9.19 3.31
CA SER A 28 -12.78 9.83 2.37
C SER A 28 -12.21 11.12 2.98
N GLY A 29 -10.92 11.36 2.77
CA GLY A 29 -10.23 12.54 3.30
C GLY A 29 -9.74 12.43 4.75
N CYS A 30 -10.02 11.37 5.50
CA CYS A 30 -9.56 11.22 6.90
C CYS A 30 -8.05 10.90 7.05
N GLY A 31 -7.25 11.00 5.99
CA GLY A 31 -5.79 10.84 6.08
C GLY A 31 -5.25 9.44 5.80
N LYS A 32 -6.07 8.48 5.37
CA LYS A 32 -5.65 7.10 5.11
C LYS A 32 -4.45 6.99 4.14
N THR A 33 -4.60 7.55 2.95
CA THR A 33 -3.52 7.56 1.94
C THR A 33 -2.28 8.31 2.42
N THR A 34 -2.46 9.38 3.22
CA THR A 34 -1.35 10.11 3.83
C THR A 34 -0.57 9.21 4.79
N LEU A 35 -1.27 8.44 5.65
CA LEU A 35 -0.63 7.47 6.55
C LEU A 35 0.13 6.40 5.75
N LEU A 36 -0.48 5.81 4.71
CA LEU A 36 0.21 4.84 3.87
C LEU A 36 1.46 5.43 3.22
N ASN A 37 1.40 6.68 2.76
CA ASN A 37 2.55 7.35 2.15
C ASN A 37 3.67 7.67 3.17
N LEU A 38 3.34 7.96 4.42
CA LEU A 38 4.31 8.08 5.52
C LEU A 38 4.96 6.72 5.80
N LEU A 39 4.17 5.66 5.95
CA LEU A 39 4.67 4.29 6.15
C LEU A 39 5.51 3.80 4.97
N ALA A 40 5.19 4.22 3.74
CA ALA A 40 5.98 3.91 2.55
C ALA A 40 7.27 4.73 2.45
N GLY A 41 7.50 5.74 3.30
CA GLY A 41 8.61 6.68 3.18
C GLY A 41 8.54 7.54 1.91
N ILE A 42 7.35 7.67 1.30
CA ILE A 42 7.07 8.59 0.19
C ILE A 42 6.97 10.02 0.73
N LEU A 43 6.27 10.17 1.87
CA LEU A 43 6.20 11.40 2.63
C LEU A 43 7.11 11.31 3.85
N THR A 44 7.65 12.45 4.27
CA THR A 44 8.41 12.58 5.52
C THR A 44 7.54 13.33 6.53
N PRO A 45 7.36 12.82 7.76
CA PRO A 45 6.60 13.54 8.77
C PRO A 45 7.32 14.83 9.19
N GLY A 46 6.57 15.88 9.52
CA GLY A 46 7.13 17.12 10.09
C GLY A 46 7.61 16.95 11.54
N ALA A 47 7.02 15.96 12.26
CA ALA A 47 7.42 15.57 13.61
C ALA A 47 7.15 14.08 13.81
N GLY A 48 7.81 13.45 14.79
CA GLY A 48 7.73 12.01 15.03
C GLY A 48 8.62 11.19 14.11
N SER A 49 8.42 9.87 14.09
CA SER A 49 9.24 8.95 13.31
C SER A 49 8.39 7.80 12.73
N VAL A 50 8.93 7.15 11.71
CA VAL A 50 8.38 5.91 11.13
C VAL A 50 9.46 4.85 11.19
N GLU A 51 9.23 3.81 11.99
CA GLU A 51 10.15 2.70 12.15
C GLU A 51 9.61 1.43 11.53
N ILE A 52 10.38 0.75 10.68
CA ILE A 52 10.04 -0.52 10.05
C ILE A 52 11.26 -1.44 10.16
N ASP A 53 11.06 -2.65 10.67
CA ASP A 53 12.14 -3.63 10.90
C ASP A 53 13.31 -3.03 11.71
N GLY A 54 13.03 -2.23 12.75
CA GLY A 54 14.04 -1.56 13.58
C GLY A 54 14.79 -0.43 12.87
N ARG A 55 14.33 0.03 11.72
CA ARG A 55 14.94 1.08 10.92
C ARG A 55 14.06 2.32 10.86
N ASP A 56 14.52 3.44 11.38
CA ASP A 56 13.83 4.72 11.33
C ASP A 56 13.99 5.35 9.94
N LEU A 57 12.90 5.37 9.17
CA LEU A 57 12.86 5.90 7.81
C LEU A 57 13.03 7.43 7.76
N THR A 58 12.72 8.14 8.86
CA THR A 58 12.82 9.59 8.92
C THR A 58 14.26 10.09 8.91
N ARG A 59 15.19 9.25 9.36
CA ARG A 59 16.64 9.54 9.39
C ARG A 59 17.36 9.19 8.10
N LEU A 60 16.68 8.54 7.16
CA LEU A 60 17.28 8.13 5.88
C LEU A 60 17.26 9.29 4.88
N SER A 61 18.28 9.36 4.04
CA SER A 61 18.25 10.17 2.84
C SER A 61 17.16 9.69 1.88
N GLN A 62 16.74 10.52 0.96
CA GLN A 62 15.74 10.15 -0.06
C GLN A 62 16.15 8.88 -0.81
N ARG A 63 17.42 8.78 -1.24
CA ARG A 63 17.95 7.61 -1.96
C ARG A 63 17.87 6.33 -1.12
N GLU A 64 18.16 6.41 0.17
CA GLU A 64 18.07 5.26 1.07
C GLU A 64 16.61 4.84 1.32
N ARG A 65 15.69 5.81 1.49
CA ARG A 65 14.25 5.52 1.59
C ARG A 65 13.73 4.83 0.33
N ASP A 66 14.11 5.32 -0.86
CA ASP A 66 13.72 4.70 -2.13
C ASP A 66 14.25 3.26 -2.23
N ALA A 67 15.51 3.04 -1.90
CA ALA A 67 16.10 1.71 -1.90
C ALA A 67 15.43 0.77 -0.88
N PHE A 68 15.06 1.28 0.30
CA PHE A 68 14.33 0.53 1.31
C PHE A 68 12.93 0.17 0.81
N ARG A 69 12.17 1.14 0.29
CA ARG A 69 10.82 0.93 -0.27
C ARG A 69 10.83 -0.12 -1.36
N ILE A 70 11.74 -0.02 -2.32
CA ILE A 70 11.86 -0.97 -3.42
C ILE A 70 12.03 -2.40 -2.90
N LYS A 71 12.84 -2.61 -1.88
CA LYS A 71 13.19 -3.95 -1.39
C LYS A 71 12.22 -4.49 -0.34
N ARG A 72 11.67 -3.64 0.52
CA ARG A 72 10.98 -4.06 1.76
C ARG A 72 9.49 -3.77 1.78
N ILE A 73 8.98 -2.88 0.92
CA ILE A 73 7.59 -2.44 0.96
C ILE A 73 6.89 -2.77 -0.36
N GLY A 74 5.85 -3.59 -0.31
CA GLY A 74 4.91 -3.80 -1.41
C GLY A 74 3.83 -2.74 -1.37
N TYR A 75 3.67 -1.93 -2.41
CA TYR A 75 2.59 -0.93 -2.46
C TYR A 75 1.59 -1.27 -3.56
N ILE A 76 0.32 -1.35 -3.21
CA ILE A 76 -0.82 -1.61 -4.09
C ILE A 76 -1.66 -0.34 -4.12
N PHE A 77 -1.74 0.29 -5.28
CA PHE A 77 -2.45 1.55 -5.49
C PHE A 77 -3.89 1.31 -5.95
N GLN A 78 -4.80 2.21 -5.60
CA GLN A 78 -6.20 2.17 -6.01
C GLN A 78 -6.37 2.14 -7.53
N ASP A 79 -5.55 2.86 -8.27
CA ASP A 79 -5.56 2.94 -9.74
C ASP A 79 -4.51 2.02 -10.41
N PHE A 80 -4.09 0.96 -9.69
CA PHE A 80 -3.18 -0.10 -10.11
C PHE A 80 -1.76 0.37 -10.48
N LYS A 81 -1.57 1.57 -11.04
CA LYS A 81 -0.29 2.10 -11.57
C LYS A 81 0.44 1.09 -12.44
N LEU A 82 -0.28 0.44 -13.34
CA LEU A 82 0.24 -0.49 -14.32
C LEU A 82 0.49 0.21 -15.67
N LEU A 83 1.52 -0.22 -16.38
CA LEU A 83 1.79 0.24 -17.74
C LEU A 83 0.91 -0.57 -18.73
N GLU A 84 -0.15 0.07 -19.23
CA GLU A 84 -1.21 -0.60 -19.98
C GLU A 84 -0.78 -1.22 -21.29
N GLU A 85 0.23 -0.62 -21.96
CA GLU A 85 0.77 -1.12 -23.22
C GLU A 85 1.74 -2.31 -23.05
N MET A 86 2.20 -2.53 -21.85
CA MET A 86 3.07 -3.65 -21.50
C MET A 86 2.27 -4.91 -21.14
N THR A 87 2.94 -6.06 -21.21
CA THR A 87 2.38 -7.32 -20.74
C THR A 87 2.37 -7.40 -19.20
N VAL A 88 1.66 -8.40 -18.66
CA VAL A 88 1.72 -8.71 -17.23
C VAL A 88 3.17 -8.99 -16.80
N ALA A 89 3.88 -9.82 -17.56
CA ALA A 89 5.27 -10.14 -17.27
C ALA A 89 6.17 -8.91 -17.29
N ASP A 90 6.01 -8.03 -18.27
CA ASP A 90 6.82 -6.82 -18.39
C ASP A 90 6.60 -5.89 -17.20
N ASN A 91 5.34 -5.69 -16.76
CA ASN A 91 5.01 -4.87 -15.59
C ASN A 91 5.69 -5.37 -14.30
N ILE A 92 5.86 -6.67 -14.15
CA ILE A 92 6.57 -7.26 -13.00
C ILE A 92 8.08 -7.18 -13.21
N ASN A 93 8.57 -7.46 -14.42
CA ASN A 93 9.99 -7.47 -14.73
C ASN A 93 10.65 -6.08 -14.69
N LEU A 94 9.89 -4.98 -14.72
CA LEU A 94 10.43 -3.64 -14.46
C LEU A 94 11.21 -3.57 -13.13
N LEU A 95 10.79 -4.34 -12.13
CA LEU A 95 11.48 -4.39 -10.83
C LEU A 95 12.90 -4.98 -10.91
N ARG A 96 13.23 -5.71 -11.99
CA ARG A 96 14.60 -6.20 -12.23
C ARG A 96 15.60 -5.06 -12.46
N LEU A 97 15.14 -3.93 -12.98
CA LEU A 97 15.96 -2.73 -13.15
C LEU A 97 16.46 -2.19 -11.80
N GLU A 98 15.71 -2.48 -10.75
CA GLU A 98 16.03 -2.11 -9.36
C GLU A 98 16.68 -3.27 -8.56
N GLY A 99 17.10 -4.32 -9.28
CA GLY A 99 17.79 -5.48 -8.68
C GLY A 99 16.85 -6.45 -7.92
N VAL A 100 15.55 -6.41 -8.16
CA VAL A 100 14.60 -7.37 -7.58
C VAL A 100 14.61 -8.66 -8.38
N ASP A 101 14.74 -9.80 -7.68
CA ASP A 101 14.58 -11.11 -8.31
C ASP A 101 13.11 -11.38 -8.63
N THR A 102 12.81 -11.63 -9.89
CA THR A 102 11.47 -11.98 -10.39
C THR A 102 11.36 -13.44 -10.84
N SER A 103 12.31 -14.31 -10.50
CA SER A 103 12.33 -15.72 -10.93
C SER A 103 11.11 -16.51 -10.45
N GLY A 104 10.52 -16.13 -9.30
CA GLY A 104 9.29 -16.71 -8.75
C GLY A 104 7.99 -16.26 -9.41
N MET A 105 8.04 -15.46 -10.51
CA MET A 105 6.85 -14.86 -11.12
C MET A 105 5.80 -15.89 -11.51
N ASP A 106 6.18 -16.98 -12.17
CA ASP A 106 5.21 -17.95 -12.70
C ASP A 106 4.43 -18.63 -11.56
N ALA A 107 5.12 -19.04 -10.51
CA ALA A 107 4.49 -19.61 -9.32
C ALA A 107 3.56 -18.61 -8.61
N LEU A 108 3.93 -17.33 -8.53
CA LEU A 108 3.09 -16.30 -7.95
C LEU A 108 1.85 -16.01 -8.81
N LEU A 109 2.02 -15.91 -10.14
CA LEU A 109 0.89 -15.71 -11.06
C LEU A 109 -0.07 -16.91 -11.05
N GLU A 110 0.42 -18.13 -10.85
CA GLU A 110 -0.38 -19.33 -10.68
C GLU A 110 -1.23 -19.25 -9.41
N ARG A 111 -0.63 -18.93 -8.24
CA ARG A 111 -1.35 -18.75 -6.97
C ARG A 111 -2.44 -17.68 -7.08
N LEU A 112 -2.18 -16.60 -7.83
CA LEU A 112 -3.15 -15.53 -8.07
C LEU A 112 -4.15 -15.86 -9.19
N GLY A 113 -4.07 -17.04 -9.83
CA GLY A 113 -4.99 -17.49 -10.88
C GLY A 113 -4.89 -16.68 -12.18
N ILE A 114 -3.75 -16.07 -12.46
CA ILE A 114 -3.55 -15.21 -13.65
C ILE A 114 -2.33 -15.62 -14.51
N LEU A 115 -1.72 -16.79 -14.30
CA LEU A 115 -0.57 -17.25 -15.10
C LEU A 115 -0.88 -17.24 -16.60
N ARG A 116 -2.10 -17.66 -16.99
CA ARG A 116 -2.57 -17.64 -18.39
C ARG A 116 -2.53 -16.25 -19.04
N LEU A 117 -2.46 -15.18 -18.24
CA LEU A 117 -2.44 -13.79 -18.69
C LEU A 117 -1.02 -13.22 -18.79
N LYS A 118 0.02 -13.97 -18.43
CA LYS A 118 1.41 -13.54 -18.33
C LYS A 118 1.89 -12.71 -19.52
N ASN A 119 1.57 -13.15 -20.75
CA ASN A 119 1.98 -12.50 -21.98
C ASN A 119 0.89 -11.56 -22.55
N ARG A 120 -0.21 -11.32 -21.82
CA ARG A 120 -1.29 -10.45 -22.25
C ARG A 120 -1.00 -9.00 -21.89
N ARG A 121 -1.29 -8.06 -22.77
CA ARG A 121 -1.19 -6.62 -22.46
C ARG A 121 -2.22 -6.22 -21.41
N VAL A 122 -1.79 -5.40 -20.44
CA VAL A 122 -2.62 -4.97 -19.28
C VAL A 122 -3.89 -4.25 -19.72
N ARG A 123 -3.87 -3.46 -20.79
CA ARG A 123 -5.06 -2.78 -21.31
C ARG A 123 -6.23 -3.71 -21.69
N ARG A 124 -5.95 -5.00 -21.90
CA ARG A 124 -6.97 -6.03 -22.27
C ARG A 124 -7.49 -6.81 -21.07
N LEU A 125 -7.11 -6.43 -19.86
CA LEU A 125 -7.49 -7.11 -18.63
C LEU A 125 -8.73 -6.44 -18.01
N SER A 126 -9.56 -7.24 -17.34
CA SER A 126 -10.61 -6.76 -16.45
C SER A 126 -10.02 -6.06 -15.21
N GLY A 127 -10.83 -5.27 -14.50
CA GLY A 127 -10.39 -4.59 -13.27
C GLY A 127 -9.83 -5.56 -12.23
N GLY A 128 -10.50 -6.70 -11.98
CA GLY A 128 -10.02 -7.71 -11.05
C GLY A 128 -8.74 -8.43 -11.52
N GLU A 129 -8.54 -8.60 -12.83
CA GLU A 129 -7.28 -9.12 -13.37
C GLU A 129 -6.15 -8.09 -13.22
N LYS A 130 -6.39 -6.80 -13.51
CA LYS A 130 -5.43 -5.70 -13.28
C LYS A 130 -5.03 -5.63 -11.80
N GLN A 131 -6.00 -5.76 -10.89
CA GLN A 131 -5.74 -5.76 -9.45
C GLN A 131 -4.81 -6.91 -9.07
N ARG A 132 -5.06 -8.13 -9.53
CA ARG A 132 -4.17 -9.28 -9.25
C ARG A 132 -2.77 -9.09 -9.84
N VAL A 133 -2.63 -8.41 -10.98
CA VAL A 133 -1.31 -8.04 -11.52
C VAL A 133 -0.60 -7.03 -10.62
N ALA A 134 -1.31 -6.01 -10.09
CA ALA A 134 -0.76 -5.05 -9.14
C ALA A 134 -0.30 -5.75 -7.84
N ILE A 135 -1.10 -6.70 -7.34
CA ILE A 135 -0.75 -7.56 -6.20
C ILE A 135 0.51 -8.38 -6.53
N ALA A 136 0.57 -9.07 -7.67
CA ALA A 136 1.76 -9.83 -8.07
C ALA A 136 3.01 -8.96 -8.10
N ARG A 137 2.93 -7.75 -8.67
CA ARG A 137 4.05 -6.80 -8.71
C ARG A 137 4.49 -6.37 -7.32
N ALA A 138 3.56 -6.17 -6.39
CA ALA A 138 3.88 -5.82 -5.01
C ALA A 138 4.51 -6.97 -4.23
N LEU A 139 4.05 -8.21 -4.44
CA LEU A 139 4.44 -9.39 -3.66
C LEU A 139 5.67 -10.13 -4.19
N ILE A 140 6.04 -9.97 -5.47
CA ILE A 140 7.15 -10.73 -6.09
C ILE A 140 8.48 -10.58 -5.34
N LYS A 141 8.68 -9.46 -4.67
CA LYS A 141 9.88 -9.17 -3.87
C LYS A 141 9.81 -9.66 -2.43
N ARG A 142 8.74 -10.35 -2.03
CA ARG A 142 8.49 -10.84 -0.65
C ARG A 142 8.68 -9.73 0.38
N PRO A 143 7.89 -8.67 0.32
CA PRO A 143 8.06 -7.50 1.17
C PRO A 143 7.75 -7.84 2.64
N ALA A 144 8.43 -7.15 3.57
CA ALA A 144 8.10 -7.23 4.99
C ALA A 144 6.80 -6.48 5.33
N LEU A 145 6.53 -5.39 4.59
CA LEU A 145 5.33 -4.58 4.74
C LEU A 145 4.59 -4.46 3.41
N ILE A 146 3.30 -4.74 3.43
CA ILE A 146 2.40 -4.61 2.28
C ILE A 146 1.40 -3.49 2.62
N LEU A 147 1.39 -2.46 1.78
CA LEU A 147 0.48 -1.33 1.89
C LEU A 147 -0.51 -1.39 0.72
N ALA A 148 -1.81 -1.38 1.01
CA ALA A 148 -2.85 -1.43 0.00
C ALA A 148 -3.82 -0.26 0.16
N ASP A 149 -3.82 0.64 -0.81
CA ASP A 149 -4.70 1.81 -0.84
C ASP A 149 -5.94 1.48 -1.65
N GLU A 150 -7.09 1.31 -0.97
CA GLU A 150 -8.39 0.95 -1.56
C GLU A 150 -8.29 -0.20 -2.58
N PRO A 151 -7.75 -1.38 -2.19
CA PRO A 151 -7.43 -2.45 -3.15
C PRO A 151 -8.66 -3.04 -3.85
N THR A 152 -9.86 -2.65 -3.44
CA THR A 152 -11.14 -3.13 -3.99
C THR A 152 -12.02 -2.02 -4.54
N GLY A 153 -11.60 -0.77 -4.46
CA GLY A 153 -12.42 0.41 -4.77
C GLY A 153 -13.01 0.45 -6.19
N ASN A 154 -12.41 -0.26 -7.14
CA ASN A 154 -12.86 -0.35 -8.53
C ASN A 154 -13.53 -1.71 -8.88
N LEU A 155 -13.89 -2.51 -7.86
CA LEU A 155 -14.42 -3.86 -8.04
C LEU A 155 -15.81 -3.98 -7.40
N ASN A 156 -16.64 -4.90 -7.92
CA ASN A 156 -17.83 -5.30 -7.17
C ASN A 156 -17.42 -6.07 -5.92
N PHE A 157 -18.30 -6.12 -4.92
CA PHE A 157 -18.01 -6.70 -3.62
C PHE A 157 -17.45 -8.14 -3.69
N GLU A 158 -18.09 -9.01 -4.47
CA GLU A 158 -17.71 -10.42 -4.59
C GLU A 158 -16.29 -10.61 -5.16
N THR A 159 -15.94 -9.79 -6.17
CA THR A 159 -14.58 -9.79 -6.73
C THR A 159 -13.59 -9.18 -5.74
N GLY A 160 -13.98 -8.11 -5.05
CA GLY A 160 -13.16 -7.45 -4.02
C GLY A 160 -12.82 -8.38 -2.85
N GLU A 161 -13.82 -9.11 -2.35
CA GLU A 161 -13.64 -10.10 -1.29
C GLU A 161 -12.64 -11.18 -1.67
N ARG A 162 -12.72 -11.72 -2.90
CA ARG A 162 -11.74 -12.69 -3.42
C ARG A 162 -10.33 -12.11 -3.53
N VAL A 163 -10.23 -10.85 -3.96
CA VAL A 163 -8.93 -10.15 -4.07
C VAL A 163 -8.31 -9.95 -2.70
N VAL A 164 -9.09 -9.54 -1.68
CA VAL A 164 -8.59 -9.40 -0.30
C VAL A 164 -8.13 -10.74 0.26
N ALA A 165 -8.91 -11.80 0.08
CA ALA A 165 -8.52 -13.14 0.50
C ALA A 165 -7.18 -13.56 -0.13
N GLN A 166 -7.04 -13.41 -1.45
CA GLN A 166 -5.80 -13.71 -2.16
C GLN A 166 -4.63 -12.86 -1.68
N LEU A 167 -4.87 -11.58 -1.34
CA LEU A 167 -3.83 -10.70 -0.83
C LEU A 167 -3.32 -11.17 0.53
N ILE A 168 -4.22 -11.51 1.45
CA ILE A 168 -3.89 -12.04 2.79
C ILE A 168 -3.17 -13.39 2.66
N GLU A 169 -3.71 -14.32 1.89
CA GLU A 169 -3.12 -15.67 1.68
C GLU A 169 -1.71 -15.62 1.08
N ASN A 170 -1.45 -14.65 0.21
CA ASN A 170 -0.15 -14.53 -0.48
C ASN A 170 0.80 -13.51 0.15
N ALA A 171 0.49 -12.97 1.33
CA ALA A 171 1.36 -12.04 2.05
C ALA A 171 2.71 -12.67 2.47
N ASP A 172 2.83 -14.01 2.42
CA ASP A 172 4.07 -14.78 2.68
C ASP A 172 4.79 -14.35 3.99
N GLY A 173 4.01 -14.04 5.03
CA GLY A 173 4.52 -13.61 6.34
C GLY A 173 4.88 -12.12 6.43
N GLY A 174 4.58 -11.31 5.44
CA GLY A 174 4.62 -9.85 5.53
C GLY A 174 3.45 -9.30 6.34
N THR A 175 3.62 -8.13 6.94
CA THR A 175 2.53 -7.39 7.58
C THR A 175 1.72 -6.67 6.49
N LEU A 176 0.40 -6.83 6.51
CA LEU A 176 -0.51 -6.18 5.56
C LEU A 176 -1.26 -5.04 6.23
N ILE A 177 -1.21 -3.84 5.64
CA ILE A 177 -2.03 -2.71 6.04
C ILE A 177 -2.85 -2.27 4.82
N ALA A 178 -4.15 -2.52 4.86
CA ALA A 178 -5.08 -2.16 3.79
C ALA A 178 -6.02 -1.04 4.26
N VAL A 179 -6.10 -0.01 3.47
CA VAL A 179 -7.07 1.07 3.65
C VAL A 179 -8.30 0.75 2.83
N THR A 180 -9.48 0.84 3.43
CA THR A 180 -10.74 0.68 2.72
C THR A 180 -11.85 1.47 3.41
N HIS A 181 -12.86 1.85 2.63
CA HIS A 181 -14.12 2.39 3.14
C HIS A 181 -15.23 1.32 3.18
N ASP A 182 -14.97 0.10 2.70
CA ASP A 182 -15.94 -0.99 2.71
C ASP A 182 -15.82 -1.82 4.01
N GLU A 183 -16.65 -1.46 5.00
CA GLU A 183 -16.69 -2.13 6.31
C GLU A 183 -17.00 -3.63 6.21
N ARG A 184 -17.64 -4.08 5.12
CA ARG A 184 -17.98 -5.49 4.92
C ARG A 184 -16.74 -6.36 4.73
N LEU A 185 -15.60 -5.76 4.35
CA LEU A 185 -14.32 -6.46 4.20
C LEU A 185 -13.55 -6.57 5.51
N ALA A 186 -13.88 -5.73 6.51
CA ALA A 186 -13.18 -5.68 7.79
C ALA A 186 -13.04 -7.05 8.49
N PRO A 187 -14.08 -7.92 8.51
CA PRO A 187 -13.98 -9.23 9.16
C PRO A 187 -12.96 -10.20 8.53
N ARG A 188 -12.39 -9.87 7.37
CA ARG A 188 -11.35 -10.67 6.72
C ARG A 188 -9.95 -10.42 7.28
N PHE A 189 -9.76 -9.33 8.00
CA PHE A 189 -8.47 -8.91 8.57
C PHE A 189 -8.35 -9.32 10.04
N ASP A 190 -7.14 -9.53 10.51
CA ASP A 190 -6.86 -9.88 11.90
C ASP A 190 -7.20 -8.73 12.86
N ARG A 191 -7.01 -7.49 12.40
CA ARG A 191 -7.23 -6.27 13.18
C ARG A 191 -7.93 -5.21 12.35
N VAL A 192 -8.74 -4.40 13.01
CA VAL A 192 -9.43 -3.26 12.41
C VAL A 192 -9.10 -2.01 13.22
N LEU A 193 -8.67 -0.94 12.53
CA LEU A 193 -8.45 0.38 13.11
C LEU A 193 -9.40 1.38 12.47
N ASP A 194 -10.06 2.19 13.31
CA ASP A 194 -10.82 3.35 12.85
C ASP A 194 -9.90 4.56 12.75
N MET A 195 -9.75 5.08 11.54
CA MET A 195 -8.91 6.26 11.28
C MET A 195 -9.41 7.51 12.00
N ASN A 196 -10.71 7.61 12.29
CA ASN A 196 -11.25 8.74 13.04
C ASN A 196 -10.79 8.73 14.51
N ALA A 197 -10.42 7.57 15.04
CA ALA A 197 -9.88 7.44 16.39
C ALA A 197 -8.37 7.78 16.46
N VAL A 198 -7.63 7.62 15.36
CA VAL A 198 -6.16 7.69 15.35
C VAL A 198 -5.59 8.88 14.58
N ALA A 199 -6.40 9.58 13.79
CA ALA A 199 -5.99 10.74 13.01
C ALA A 199 -6.73 11.99 13.48
N ARG A 200 -6.01 13.11 13.66
CA ARG A 200 -6.56 14.40 14.04
C ARG A 200 -6.09 15.46 13.06
N PHE A 201 -7.03 16.30 12.61
CA PHE A 201 -6.72 17.46 11.79
C PHE A 201 -6.58 18.68 12.67
N GLU A 202 -5.45 19.38 12.54
CA GLU A 202 -5.21 20.68 13.16
C GLU A 202 -5.38 21.76 12.07
N ALA A 203 -6.29 22.70 12.30
CA ALA A 203 -6.44 23.84 11.42
C ALA A 203 -5.17 24.70 11.51
N GLY A 204 -4.67 25.17 10.37
CA GLY A 204 -3.55 26.11 10.33
C GLY A 204 -3.87 27.33 11.16
N GLY A 205 -3.16 27.52 12.27
CA GLY A 205 -3.29 28.73 13.08
C GLY A 205 -2.90 29.94 12.23
N GLU A 206 -3.76 30.94 12.16
CA GLU A 206 -3.39 32.24 11.64
C GLU A 206 -2.06 32.66 12.27
N ALA A 207 -1.06 32.88 11.42
CA ALA A 207 0.20 33.49 11.86
C ALA A 207 -0.16 34.81 12.52
N LYS A 208 -0.22 34.82 13.85
CA LYS A 208 -0.36 36.06 14.60
C LYS A 208 0.81 36.96 14.21
N GLY A 209 0.50 37.91 13.31
CA GLY A 209 1.41 38.98 12.97
C GLY A 209 1.91 39.62 14.25
N ARG A 210 3.21 39.56 14.48
CA ARG A 210 3.87 40.45 15.43
C ARG A 210 3.98 41.80 14.72
N VAL A 211 3.21 42.76 15.24
CA VAL A 211 3.41 44.19 15.08
C VAL A 211 4.71 44.57 15.79
#